data_0a7e1c570d5797ece6d635c6fb7f787c
#
_entry.id   0a7e1c570d5797ece6d635c6fb7f787c
#
_cell.length_a   1.000
_cell.length_b   1.000
_cell.length_c   1.000
_cell.angle_alpha   90.00
_cell.angle_beta   90.00
_cell.angle_gamma   90.00
#
_symmetry.space_group_name_H-M   'P 1'
#
loop_
_entity.id
_entity.type
_entity.pdbx_description
1 polymer ?
#
loop_
_entity_poly.entity_id
_entity_poly.type
_entity_poly.pdbx_seq_one_letter_code
_entity_poly.pdbx_strand_id
1 'polypeptide(L)'
;MSWRDSGNPEGGGAERYLQKMATGLVALGCRVTVFTVKYAGAPTDEVIDGVRYVRAGSKLSVYPLAAWNLLRRRFGRVDVVVDIQNGLPFFTPLGTRRPIVVLVHHVHREQWQVVYPGRGGRIGWWVESRLAPWLYRGRQYVAVSRATRAELRELGVTGPRVAVVHNGTEPVVSVETRKTAHPSICVVGRLVPHKQVEHAIDATRALLPEFPELRLRIVGSGWWEDDLRAYAPDLVARGVVVFEGHVSEQRKQQIYEESWVMALPSLKEGWGLVVGEAAAHRTPTVAYRSAGGTQESIVDGVSGLLVDTEHEFATALGDLLRDDERREVLAKGALKHSYGFTWEHSQAAFARVLSEAVQGRLIDDQDAADAADAIPAG
;
A
#
# COMPACT_ATOMS: atom_id res chain seq x y z
N MET A 1 -4.10 10.68 -12.51
CA MET A 1 -5.46 10.73 -11.94
C MET A 1 -5.49 9.82 -10.74
N SER A 2 -5.81 10.34 -9.59
CA SER A 2 -5.90 9.59 -8.33
C SER A 2 -7.12 10.05 -7.54
N TRP A 3 -7.71 9.14 -6.77
CA TRP A 3 -8.84 9.50 -5.94
C TRP A 3 -8.43 10.44 -4.80
N ARG A 4 -7.27 10.22 -4.18
CA ARG A 4 -6.71 11.04 -3.11
C ARG A 4 -5.23 11.34 -3.39
N ASP A 5 -4.70 12.32 -2.68
CA ASP A 5 -3.28 12.59 -2.57
C ASP A 5 -2.77 12.35 -1.14
N SER A 6 -1.46 12.47 -0.94
CA SER A 6 -0.81 12.23 0.35
C SER A 6 -1.17 13.24 1.44
N GLY A 7 -1.69 14.41 1.09
CA GLY A 7 -2.17 15.41 2.04
C GLY A 7 -3.61 15.16 2.52
N ASN A 8 -4.33 14.20 1.90
CA ASN A 8 -5.69 13.87 2.32
C ASN A 8 -5.65 13.12 3.67
N PRO A 9 -6.45 13.53 4.68
CA PRO A 9 -6.48 12.86 5.99
C PRO A 9 -6.78 11.35 5.94
N GLU A 10 -7.47 10.88 4.89
CA GLU A 10 -7.76 9.48 4.66
C GLU A 10 -6.69 8.79 3.78
N GLY A 11 -5.56 9.45 3.51
CA GLY A 11 -4.46 8.93 2.71
C GLY A 11 -3.84 7.68 3.34
N GLY A 12 -3.18 6.87 2.52
CA GLY A 12 -2.51 5.64 2.95
C GLY A 12 -1.36 5.26 2.01
N GLY A 13 -1.06 3.96 1.94
CA GLY A 13 0.06 3.45 1.16
C GLY A 13 -0.02 3.75 -0.34
N ALA A 14 -1.21 3.74 -0.93
CA ALA A 14 -1.41 4.07 -2.34
C ALA A 14 -1.08 5.53 -2.65
N GLU A 15 -1.47 6.45 -1.77
CA GLU A 15 -1.18 7.87 -1.90
C GLU A 15 0.31 8.15 -1.65
N ARG A 16 0.96 7.41 -0.75
CA ARG A 16 2.42 7.46 -0.55
C ARG A 16 3.17 6.99 -1.80
N TYR A 17 2.75 5.87 -2.38
CA TYR A 17 3.30 5.39 -3.65
C TYR A 17 3.17 6.45 -4.75
N LEU A 18 1.97 7.03 -4.94
CA LEU A 18 1.75 8.11 -5.89
C LEU A 18 2.73 9.27 -5.69
N GLN A 19 2.88 9.75 -4.46
CA GLN A 19 3.80 10.85 -4.14
C GLN A 19 5.24 10.49 -4.54
N LYS A 20 5.72 9.29 -4.16
CA LYS A 20 7.07 8.84 -4.48
C LYS A 20 7.31 8.71 -5.99
N MET A 21 6.37 8.12 -6.71
CA MET A 21 6.47 8.04 -8.18
C MET A 21 6.44 9.42 -8.83
N ALA A 22 5.57 10.31 -8.38
CA ALA A 22 5.43 11.66 -8.92
C ALA A 22 6.70 12.49 -8.70
N THR A 23 7.27 12.47 -7.48
CA THR A 23 8.51 13.19 -7.17
C THR A 23 9.72 12.60 -7.90
N GLY A 24 9.81 11.27 -8.05
CA GLY A 24 10.85 10.64 -8.86
C GLY A 24 10.80 11.06 -10.32
N LEU A 25 9.61 11.13 -10.91
CA LEU A 25 9.43 11.63 -12.28
C LEU A 25 9.83 13.10 -12.42
N VAL A 26 9.54 13.94 -11.40
CA VAL A 26 10.00 15.34 -11.39
C VAL A 26 11.53 15.41 -11.34
N ALA A 27 12.19 14.58 -10.54
CA ALA A 27 13.65 14.51 -10.47
C ALA A 27 14.27 14.08 -11.82
N LEU A 28 13.54 13.28 -12.62
CA LEU A 28 13.91 12.91 -13.99
C LEU A 28 13.54 13.98 -15.05
N GLY A 29 13.14 15.19 -14.63
CA GLY A 29 12.83 16.32 -15.52
C GLY A 29 11.41 16.31 -16.11
N CYS A 30 10.52 15.43 -15.66
CA CYS A 30 9.12 15.39 -16.11
C CYS A 30 8.29 16.48 -15.41
N ARG A 31 7.34 17.06 -16.14
CA ARG A 31 6.29 17.89 -15.55
C ARG A 31 5.12 17.01 -15.13
N VAL A 32 4.89 16.89 -13.82
CA VAL A 32 3.85 16.02 -13.26
C VAL A 32 2.69 16.86 -12.73
N THR A 33 1.46 16.49 -13.14
CA THR A 33 0.22 17.04 -12.56
C THR A 33 -0.63 15.91 -12.01
N VAL A 34 -0.95 15.98 -10.73
CA VAL A 34 -1.87 15.07 -10.05
C VAL A 34 -3.24 15.72 -9.97
N PHE A 35 -4.26 15.09 -10.55
CA PHE A 35 -5.66 15.50 -10.39
C PHE A 35 -6.34 14.56 -9.38
N THR A 36 -7.00 15.14 -8.37
CA THR A 36 -7.57 14.40 -7.24
C THR A 36 -8.81 15.08 -6.67
N VAL A 37 -9.49 14.42 -5.72
CA VAL A 37 -10.66 14.98 -5.04
C VAL A 37 -10.26 16.17 -4.16
N LYS A 38 -11.17 17.16 -4.05
CA LYS A 38 -11.01 18.27 -3.11
C LYS A 38 -11.40 17.82 -1.70
N TYR A 39 -10.60 18.20 -0.70
CA TYR A 39 -10.88 17.99 0.72
C TYR A 39 -10.73 19.31 1.51
N ALA A 40 -11.25 19.33 2.73
CA ALA A 40 -11.28 20.53 3.56
C ALA A 40 -9.85 21.05 3.86
N GLY A 41 -9.67 22.36 3.78
CA GLY A 41 -8.39 23.01 4.05
C GLY A 41 -7.34 22.93 2.93
N ALA A 42 -7.53 22.09 1.89
CA ALA A 42 -6.57 21.98 0.80
C ALA A 42 -6.80 23.04 -0.30
N PRO A 43 -5.73 23.69 -0.81
CA PRO A 43 -5.79 24.51 -2.00
C PRO A 43 -6.30 23.74 -3.22
N THR A 44 -7.00 24.41 -4.14
CA THR A 44 -7.49 23.79 -5.38
C THR A 44 -6.38 23.54 -6.41
N ASP A 45 -5.31 24.32 -6.34
CA ASP A 45 -4.13 24.20 -7.21
C ASP A 45 -2.91 24.63 -6.40
N GLU A 46 -1.92 23.76 -6.29
CA GLU A 46 -0.67 24.03 -5.59
C GLU A 46 0.46 23.17 -6.14
N VAL A 47 1.70 23.56 -5.86
CA VAL A 47 2.88 22.78 -6.20
C VAL A 47 3.59 22.35 -4.92
N ILE A 48 3.78 21.06 -4.75
CA ILE A 48 4.53 20.46 -3.63
C ILE A 48 5.62 19.57 -4.23
N ASP A 49 6.86 19.75 -3.83
CA ASP A 49 8.04 19.00 -4.32
C ASP A 49 8.11 18.94 -5.87
N GLY A 50 7.75 20.03 -6.55
CA GLY A 50 7.74 20.12 -8.00
C GLY A 50 6.53 19.47 -8.70
N VAL A 51 5.66 18.78 -7.95
CA VAL A 51 4.44 18.15 -8.44
C VAL A 51 3.28 19.12 -8.29
N ARG A 52 2.55 19.39 -9.40
CA ARG A 52 1.34 20.22 -9.37
C ARG A 52 0.14 19.37 -8.96
N TYR A 53 -0.53 19.76 -7.89
CA TYR A 53 -1.78 19.14 -7.43
C TYR A 53 -2.97 20.00 -7.81
N VAL A 54 -3.91 19.44 -8.56
CA VAL A 54 -5.18 20.08 -8.95
C VAL A 54 -6.31 19.30 -8.30
N ARG A 55 -7.05 19.94 -7.39
CA ARG A 55 -8.11 19.30 -6.60
C ARG A 55 -9.47 19.83 -6.99
N ALA A 56 -10.39 18.93 -7.39
CA ALA A 56 -11.74 19.31 -7.74
C ALA A 56 -12.73 18.16 -7.51
N GLY A 57 -13.99 18.53 -7.34
CA GLY A 57 -15.08 17.57 -7.18
C GLY A 57 -15.16 16.94 -5.80
N SER A 58 -16.01 15.94 -5.70
CA SER A 58 -16.28 15.11 -4.55
C SER A 58 -15.97 13.65 -4.87
N LYS A 59 -16.19 12.75 -3.91
CA LYS A 59 -15.96 11.30 -4.03
C LYS A 59 -16.47 10.67 -5.33
N LEU A 60 -17.59 11.12 -5.87
CA LEU A 60 -18.15 10.59 -7.12
C LEU A 60 -17.94 11.52 -8.33
N SER A 61 -17.96 12.84 -8.13
CA SER A 61 -17.85 13.78 -9.24
C SER A 61 -16.42 13.93 -9.77
N VAL A 62 -15.40 13.52 -9.03
CA VAL A 62 -13.99 13.57 -9.47
C VAL A 62 -13.76 12.75 -10.75
N TYR A 63 -14.45 11.63 -10.94
CA TYR A 63 -14.32 10.77 -12.12
C TYR A 63 -14.77 11.44 -13.42
N PRO A 64 -16.04 11.91 -13.54
CA PRO A 64 -16.46 12.63 -14.75
C PRO A 64 -15.71 13.96 -14.94
N LEU A 65 -15.31 14.64 -13.87
CA LEU A 65 -14.49 15.84 -13.97
C LEU A 65 -13.09 15.56 -14.53
N ALA A 66 -12.48 14.44 -14.22
CA ALA A 66 -11.20 14.02 -14.79
C ALA A 66 -11.30 13.88 -16.32
N ALA A 67 -12.28 13.10 -16.79
CA ALA A 67 -12.53 12.91 -18.22
C ALA A 67 -12.84 14.24 -18.93
N TRP A 68 -13.68 15.09 -18.33
CA TRP A 68 -14.01 16.41 -18.85
C TRP A 68 -12.78 17.34 -18.96
N ASN A 69 -11.95 17.39 -17.91
CA ASN A 69 -10.75 18.22 -17.89
C ASN A 69 -9.72 17.76 -18.93
N LEU A 70 -9.56 16.42 -19.12
CA LEU A 70 -8.74 15.85 -20.19
C LEU A 70 -9.27 16.25 -21.58
N LEU A 71 -10.57 16.07 -21.82
CA LEU A 71 -11.22 16.42 -23.09
C LEU A 71 -11.06 17.92 -23.41
N ARG A 72 -11.19 18.78 -22.40
CA ARG A 72 -11.02 20.23 -22.53
C ARG A 72 -9.56 20.70 -22.49
N ARG A 73 -8.60 19.78 -22.41
CA ARG A 73 -7.15 20.06 -22.35
C ARG A 73 -6.77 21.04 -21.22
N ARG A 74 -7.49 21.02 -20.10
CA ARG A 74 -7.24 21.91 -18.96
C ARG A 74 -5.91 21.67 -18.26
N PHE A 75 -5.29 20.51 -18.47
CA PHE A 75 -3.96 20.16 -17.97
C PHE A 75 -2.83 20.55 -18.95
N GLY A 76 -3.17 21.26 -20.06
CA GLY A 76 -2.22 21.60 -21.12
C GLY A 76 -1.86 20.41 -22.01
N ARG A 77 -0.63 20.39 -22.54
CA ARG A 77 -0.12 19.28 -23.33
C ARG A 77 0.26 18.14 -22.39
N VAL A 78 -0.38 17.01 -22.56
CA VAL A 78 -0.13 15.77 -21.80
C VAL A 78 0.43 14.73 -22.76
N ASP A 79 1.55 14.10 -22.41
CA ASP A 79 2.19 13.04 -23.22
C ASP A 79 1.67 11.67 -22.82
N VAL A 80 1.44 11.43 -21.52
CA VAL A 80 0.88 10.17 -20.96
C VAL A 80 -0.06 10.49 -19.80
N VAL A 81 -1.08 9.67 -19.62
CA VAL A 81 -2.00 9.74 -18.47
C VAL A 81 -1.84 8.49 -17.62
N VAL A 82 -1.58 8.65 -16.33
CA VAL A 82 -1.65 7.57 -15.36
C VAL A 82 -3.03 7.58 -14.71
N ASP A 83 -3.75 6.47 -14.84
CA ASP A 83 -5.06 6.24 -14.23
C ASP A 83 -4.90 5.27 -13.06
N ILE A 84 -4.96 5.80 -11.83
CA ILE A 84 -4.82 4.98 -10.62
C ILE A 84 -6.19 4.43 -10.26
N GLN A 85 -6.36 3.14 -10.53
CA GLN A 85 -7.58 2.41 -10.26
C GLN A 85 -7.59 1.90 -8.82
N ASN A 86 -8.38 2.55 -7.96
CA ASN A 86 -8.70 2.10 -6.61
C ASN A 86 -10.18 1.67 -6.58
N GLY A 87 -10.47 0.48 -7.12
CA GLY A 87 -11.80 -0.03 -7.38
C GLY A 87 -12.40 0.56 -8.66
N LEU A 88 -12.76 1.84 -8.67
CA LEU A 88 -13.27 2.51 -9.88
C LEU A 88 -12.13 3.17 -10.66
N PRO A 89 -12.07 3.00 -12.00
CA PRO A 89 -11.15 3.74 -12.86
C PRO A 89 -11.65 5.16 -13.10
N PHE A 90 -10.77 6.07 -13.55
CA PHE A 90 -11.13 7.44 -13.91
C PHE A 90 -11.77 7.58 -15.30
N PHE A 91 -12.00 6.46 -16.00
CA PHE A 91 -12.58 6.44 -17.34
C PHE A 91 -11.80 7.33 -18.33
N THR A 92 -10.50 7.47 -18.14
CA THR A 92 -9.62 8.34 -18.92
C THR A 92 -9.63 8.08 -20.43
N PRO A 93 -9.89 6.87 -20.96
CA PRO A 93 -10.08 6.66 -22.40
C PRO A 93 -11.21 7.49 -23.02
N LEU A 94 -12.20 7.90 -22.25
CA LEU A 94 -13.29 8.75 -22.70
C LEU A 94 -12.87 10.24 -22.81
N GLY A 95 -11.79 10.64 -22.14
CA GLY A 95 -11.32 12.03 -22.08
C GLY A 95 -10.10 12.32 -22.96
N THR A 96 -9.37 11.28 -23.39
CA THR A 96 -8.13 11.48 -24.17
C THR A 96 -7.80 10.31 -25.08
N ARG A 97 -7.08 10.62 -26.18
CA ARG A 97 -6.45 9.62 -27.08
C ARG A 97 -4.94 9.44 -26.79
N ARG A 98 -4.41 10.13 -25.78
CA ARG A 98 -3.01 9.98 -25.38
C ARG A 98 -2.75 8.60 -24.79
N PRO A 99 -1.51 8.13 -24.75
CA PRO A 99 -1.14 6.93 -24.03
C PRO A 99 -1.67 6.94 -22.60
N ILE A 100 -2.20 5.80 -22.15
CA ILE A 100 -2.74 5.63 -20.81
C ILE A 100 -2.05 4.44 -20.17
N VAL A 101 -1.58 4.64 -18.95
CA VAL A 101 -1.06 3.59 -18.06
C VAL A 101 -2.00 3.46 -16.87
N VAL A 102 -2.52 2.27 -16.64
CA VAL A 102 -3.41 1.95 -15.52
C VAL A 102 -2.58 1.40 -14.38
N LEU A 103 -2.54 2.11 -13.26
CA LEU A 103 -1.87 1.66 -12.04
C LEU A 103 -2.87 1.02 -11.09
N VAL A 104 -2.61 -0.22 -10.68
CA VAL A 104 -3.48 -1.00 -9.79
C VAL A 104 -2.70 -1.47 -8.57
N HIS A 105 -3.12 -1.03 -7.38
CA HIS A 105 -2.51 -1.49 -6.13
C HIS A 105 -2.99 -2.88 -5.74
N HIS A 106 -4.28 -3.16 -5.86
CA HIS A 106 -4.89 -4.48 -5.65
C HIS A 106 -6.28 -4.51 -6.27
N VAL A 107 -6.80 -5.70 -6.48
CA VAL A 107 -8.19 -5.93 -6.92
C VAL A 107 -9.09 -5.94 -5.67
N HIS A 108 -10.22 -5.23 -5.72
CA HIS A 108 -11.07 -4.97 -4.55
C HIS A 108 -12.20 -6.00 -4.37
N ARG A 109 -12.08 -7.21 -4.92
CA ARG A 109 -13.13 -8.24 -4.94
C ARG A 109 -13.85 -8.38 -3.58
N GLU A 110 -13.08 -8.62 -2.53
CA GLU A 110 -13.59 -8.85 -1.17
C GLU A 110 -14.05 -7.54 -0.52
N GLN A 111 -13.36 -6.45 -0.79
CA GLN A 111 -13.60 -5.15 -0.15
C GLN A 111 -14.89 -4.50 -0.60
N TRP A 112 -15.34 -4.73 -1.86
CA TRP A 112 -16.60 -4.17 -2.35
C TRP A 112 -17.80 -4.53 -1.49
N GLN A 113 -17.89 -5.78 -1.03
CA GLN A 113 -19.01 -6.23 -0.18
C GLN A 113 -18.88 -5.78 1.26
N VAL A 114 -17.65 -5.62 1.76
CA VAL A 114 -17.36 -5.12 3.11
C VAL A 114 -17.69 -3.64 3.24
N VAL A 115 -17.25 -2.82 2.25
CA VAL A 115 -17.40 -1.35 2.31
C VAL A 115 -18.77 -0.89 1.77
N TYR A 116 -19.31 -1.58 0.76
CA TYR A 116 -20.58 -1.25 0.11
C TYR A 116 -21.47 -2.51 -0.01
N PRO A 117 -22.08 -2.95 1.10
CA PRO A 117 -22.90 -4.16 1.07
C PRO A 117 -24.09 -4.05 0.10
N GLY A 118 -24.46 -5.15 -0.51
CA GLY A 118 -25.63 -5.26 -1.38
C GLY A 118 -25.40 -4.79 -2.83
N ARG A 119 -26.33 -3.99 -3.38
CA ARG A 119 -26.33 -3.59 -4.81
C ARG A 119 -25.13 -2.72 -5.17
N GLY A 120 -24.71 -1.83 -4.27
CA GLY A 120 -23.57 -0.94 -4.49
C GLY A 120 -22.27 -1.70 -4.73
N GLY A 121 -21.97 -2.67 -3.86
CA GLY A 121 -20.77 -3.52 -4.00
C GLY A 121 -20.81 -4.37 -5.26
N ARG A 122 -21.99 -4.92 -5.64
CA ARG A 122 -22.12 -5.68 -6.89
C ARG A 122 -21.88 -4.83 -8.13
N ILE A 123 -22.37 -3.59 -8.16
CA ILE A 123 -22.13 -2.66 -9.28
C ILE A 123 -20.64 -2.28 -9.31
N GLY A 124 -20.06 -1.92 -8.18
CA GLY A 124 -18.62 -1.60 -8.09
C GLY A 124 -17.76 -2.75 -8.59
N TRP A 125 -18.02 -3.97 -8.13
CA TRP A 125 -17.32 -5.16 -8.60
C TRP A 125 -17.52 -5.41 -10.11
N TRP A 126 -18.72 -5.22 -10.64
CA TRP A 126 -18.97 -5.35 -12.07
C TRP A 126 -18.17 -4.33 -12.89
N VAL A 127 -18.10 -3.07 -12.41
CA VAL A 127 -17.30 -2.02 -13.06
C VAL A 127 -15.82 -2.41 -13.03
N GLU A 128 -15.27 -2.79 -11.88
CA GLU A 128 -13.86 -3.16 -11.74
C GLU A 128 -13.50 -4.42 -12.53
N SER A 129 -14.36 -5.46 -12.48
CA SER A 129 -14.04 -6.78 -13.05
C SER A 129 -14.40 -6.95 -14.52
N ARG A 130 -15.29 -6.12 -15.09
CA ARG A 130 -15.77 -6.28 -16.46
C ARG A 130 -15.63 -5.01 -17.30
N LEU A 131 -16.16 -3.89 -16.81
CA LEU A 131 -16.16 -2.65 -17.57
C LEU A 131 -14.74 -2.06 -17.69
N ALA A 132 -13.96 -2.03 -16.61
CA ALA A 132 -12.62 -1.48 -16.64
C ALA A 132 -11.69 -2.27 -17.59
N PRO A 133 -11.54 -3.63 -17.50
CA PRO A 133 -10.69 -4.38 -18.42
C PRO A 133 -11.12 -4.22 -19.89
N TRP A 134 -12.41 -4.07 -20.16
CA TRP A 134 -12.93 -3.82 -21.51
C TRP A 134 -12.56 -2.40 -22.02
N LEU A 135 -12.80 -1.36 -21.19
CA LEU A 135 -12.55 0.04 -21.55
C LEU A 135 -11.06 0.32 -21.76
N TYR A 136 -10.20 -0.31 -20.96
CA TYR A 136 -8.73 -0.15 -21.03
C TYR A 136 -8.04 -1.26 -21.86
N ARG A 137 -8.80 -1.94 -22.74
CA ARG A 137 -8.22 -2.94 -23.64
C ARG A 137 -7.08 -2.35 -24.47
N GLY A 138 -5.96 -3.06 -24.53
CA GLY A 138 -4.76 -2.62 -25.25
C GLY A 138 -4.00 -1.48 -24.57
N ARG A 139 -4.29 -1.14 -23.32
CA ARG A 139 -3.51 -0.18 -22.55
C ARG A 139 -2.50 -0.88 -21.66
N GLN A 140 -1.42 -0.18 -21.34
CA GLN A 140 -0.43 -0.64 -20.38
C GLN A 140 -1.02 -0.64 -18.98
N TYR A 141 -0.74 -1.69 -18.21
CA TYR A 141 -1.03 -1.78 -16.79
C TYR A 141 0.26 -1.85 -15.98
N VAL A 142 0.20 -1.33 -14.76
CA VAL A 142 1.23 -1.49 -13.74
C VAL A 142 0.55 -2.07 -12.51
N ALA A 143 1.05 -3.20 -12.03
CA ALA A 143 0.70 -3.82 -10.76
C ALA A 143 1.83 -3.61 -9.76
N VAL A 144 1.51 -3.46 -8.48
CA VAL A 144 2.53 -3.27 -7.43
C VAL A 144 3.10 -4.59 -6.91
N SER A 145 2.55 -5.73 -7.36
CA SER A 145 3.01 -7.08 -7.01
C SER A 145 2.62 -8.09 -8.10
N ARG A 146 3.32 -9.23 -8.11
CA ARG A 146 2.95 -10.36 -8.98
C ARG A 146 1.59 -10.94 -8.61
N ALA A 147 1.22 -10.89 -7.33
CA ALA A 147 -0.10 -11.27 -6.86
C ALA A 147 -1.18 -10.39 -7.50
N THR A 148 -1.04 -9.06 -7.47
CA THR A 148 -1.96 -8.13 -8.16
C THR A 148 -1.98 -8.35 -9.67
N ARG A 149 -0.82 -8.65 -10.29
CA ARG A 149 -0.76 -9.01 -11.72
C ARG A 149 -1.55 -10.28 -12.02
N ALA A 150 -1.43 -11.31 -11.19
CA ALA A 150 -2.17 -12.55 -11.36
C ALA A 150 -3.69 -12.30 -11.31
N GLU A 151 -4.16 -11.53 -10.34
CA GLU A 151 -5.56 -11.14 -10.23
C GLU A 151 -6.06 -10.34 -11.46
N LEU A 152 -5.26 -9.41 -11.98
CA LEU A 152 -5.60 -8.68 -13.20
C LEU A 152 -5.73 -9.61 -14.41
N ARG A 153 -4.88 -10.65 -14.49
CA ARG A 153 -4.99 -11.68 -15.54
C ARG A 153 -6.28 -12.49 -15.44
N GLU A 154 -6.73 -12.83 -14.24
CA GLU A 154 -8.03 -13.46 -14.01
C GLU A 154 -9.20 -12.57 -14.47
N LEU A 155 -9.05 -11.26 -14.40
CA LEU A 155 -10.03 -10.29 -14.90
C LEU A 155 -9.95 -10.07 -16.42
N GLY A 156 -9.09 -10.81 -17.13
CA GLY A 156 -8.94 -10.73 -18.58
C GLY A 156 -7.95 -9.65 -19.07
N VAL A 157 -7.15 -9.09 -18.17
CA VAL A 157 -6.01 -8.22 -18.58
C VAL A 157 -4.84 -9.12 -18.97
N THR A 158 -4.84 -9.58 -20.24
CA THR A 158 -3.89 -10.58 -20.77
C THR A 158 -2.85 -9.94 -21.68
N GLY A 159 -1.80 -10.72 -22.00
CA GLY A 159 -0.69 -10.33 -22.87
C GLY A 159 0.43 -9.58 -22.16
N PRO A 160 1.49 -9.19 -22.89
CA PRO A 160 2.66 -8.49 -22.35
C PRO A 160 2.34 -7.01 -22.11
N ARG A 161 1.44 -6.74 -21.17
CA ARG A 161 0.99 -5.37 -20.86
C ARG A 161 0.72 -5.13 -19.38
N VAL A 162 1.20 -6.01 -18.51
CA VAL A 162 1.10 -5.85 -17.06
C VAL A 162 2.51 -5.92 -16.48
N ALA A 163 3.16 -4.78 -16.39
CA ALA A 163 4.43 -4.65 -15.70
C ALA A 163 4.23 -4.69 -14.18
N VAL A 164 5.18 -5.25 -13.45
CA VAL A 164 5.21 -5.19 -11.99
C VAL A 164 6.23 -4.13 -11.58
N VAL A 165 5.77 -3.15 -10.80
CA VAL A 165 6.63 -2.13 -10.20
C VAL A 165 6.37 -2.14 -8.70
N HIS A 166 7.25 -2.82 -7.97
CA HIS A 166 7.14 -2.97 -6.52
C HIS A 166 7.21 -1.61 -5.80
N ASN A 167 6.71 -1.58 -4.60
CA ASN A 167 6.87 -0.42 -3.73
C ASN A 167 8.29 -0.41 -3.16
N GLY A 168 8.87 0.77 -2.99
CA GLY A 168 10.14 0.94 -2.28
C GLY A 168 9.95 1.01 -0.77
N THR A 169 11.04 0.79 -0.05
CA THR A 169 11.15 0.99 1.39
C THR A 169 11.87 2.32 1.66
N GLU A 170 11.42 3.06 2.66
CA GLU A 170 12.08 4.29 3.06
C GLU A 170 13.44 3.97 3.71
N PRO A 171 14.46 4.78 3.45
CA PRO A 171 15.70 4.68 4.20
C PRO A 171 15.44 4.88 5.70
N VAL A 172 16.10 4.08 6.52
CA VAL A 172 16.05 4.26 7.98
C VAL A 172 16.68 5.59 8.36
N VAL A 173 15.90 6.47 8.92
CA VAL A 173 16.44 7.57 9.70
C VAL A 173 16.85 6.96 11.03
N SER A 174 18.17 6.96 11.34
CA SER A 174 18.68 6.39 12.58
C SER A 174 17.91 6.94 13.77
N VAL A 175 17.20 6.09 14.45
CA VAL A 175 16.50 6.39 15.70
C VAL A 175 17.26 5.62 16.76
N GLU A 176 17.89 6.31 17.69
CA GLU A 176 18.63 5.66 18.79
C GLU A 176 17.66 5.08 19.83
N THR A 177 16.80 4.15 19.39
CA THR A 177 15.90 3.42 20.27
C THR A 177 16.29 1.94 20.34
N ARG A 178 15.84 1.24 21.36
CA ARG A 178 16.06 -0.20 21.57
C ARG A 178 14.74 -0.91 21.66
N LYS A 179 14.75 -2.21 21.40
CA LYS A 179 13.61 -3.07 21.69
C LYS A 179 13.16 -2.87 23.14
N THR A 180 11.85 -2.81 23.37
CA THR A 180 11.30 -2.70 24.74
C THR A 180 11.78 -3.85 25.62
N ALA A 181 11.96 -3.59 26.92
CA ALA A 181 12.33 -4.63 27.87
C ALA A 181 11.21 -5.68 28.07
N HIS A 182 9.96 -5.30 27.80
CA HIS A 182 8.79 -6.17 27.84
C HIS A 182 8.37 -6.57 26.42
N PRO A 183 7.72 -7.72 26.24
CA PRO A 183 7.20 -8.17 24.96
C PRO A 183 6.26 -7.12 24.36
N SER A 184 6.44 -6.81 23.06
CA SER A 184 5.64 -5.80 22.38
C SER A 184 5.35 -6.18 20.94
N ILE A 185 4.10 -5.99 20.55
CA ILE A 185 3.60 -6.19 19.18
C ILE A 185 3.14 -4.82 18.66
N CYS A 186 3.42 -4.50 17.41
CA CYS A 186 2.81 -3.36 16.75
C CYS A 186 1.91 -3.77 15.58
N VAL A 187 0.85 -2.99 15.36
CA VAL A 187 0.02 -2.98 14.16
C VAL A 187 0.10 -1.57 13.60
N VAL A 188 0.39 -1.43 12.31
CA VAL A 188 0.50 -0.13 11.67
C VAL A 188 -0.35 -0.11 10.39
N GLY A 189 -1.26 0.87 10.28
CA GLY A 189 -2.08 1.02 9.10
C GLY A 189 -3.37 1.79 9.36
N ARG A 190 -4.18 1.93 8.30
CA ARG A 190 -5.51 2.51 8.45
C ARG A 190 -6.43 1.57 9.24
N LEU A 191 -7.20 2.12 10.17
CA LEU A 191 -8.14 1.33 10.96
C LEU A 191 -9.46 1.19 10.20
N VAL A 192 -9.54 0.10 9.44
CA VAL A 192 -10.69 -0.26 8.58
C VAL A 192 -10.91 -1.77 8.64
N PRO A 193 -12.14 -2.29 8.45
CA PRO A 193 -12.47 -3.69 8.70
C PRO A 193 -11.58 -4.72 8.00
N HIS A 194 -11.18 -4.47 6.76
CA HIS A 194 -10.33 -5.41 6.01
C HIS A 194 -8.87 -5.49 6.50
N LYS A 195 -8.49 -4.68 7.48
CA LYS A 195 -7.21 -4.80 8.19
C LYS A 195 -7.28 -5.80 9.34
N GLN A 196 -8.47 -6.21 9.75
CA GLN A 196 -8.73 -7.29 10.72
C GLN A 196 -7.89 -7.15 12.00
N VAL A 197 -7.77 -5.92 12.52
CA VAL A 197 -6.95 -5.60 13.70
C VAL A 197 -7.42 -6.39 14.92
N GLU A 198 -8.69 -6.80 14.94
CA GLU A 198 -9.32 -7.68 15.92
C GLU A 198 -8.50 -8.97 16.14
N HIS A 199 -7.96 -9.57 15.08
CA HIS A 199 -7.14 -10.80 15.20
C HIS A 199 -5.83 -10.56 15.97
N ALA A 200 -5.22 -9.38 15.87
CA ALA A 200 -4.06 -9.01 16.67
C ALA A 200 -4.43 -8.76 18.14
N ILE A 201 -5.62 -8.22 18.40
CA ILE A 201 -6.16 -8.03 19.75
C ILE A 201 -6.44 -9.39 20.39
N ASP A 202 -7.06 -10.31 19.66
CA ASP A 202 -7.40 -11.65 20.17
C ASP A 202 -6.13 -12.50 20.41
N ALA A 203 -5.15 -12.43 19.52
CA ALA A 203 -3.85 -13.04 19.72
C ALA A 203 -3.16 -12.47 20.99
N THR A 204 -3.21 -11.16 21.17
CA THR A 204 -2.66 -10.52 22.38
C THR A 204 -3.37 -11.03 23.63
N ARG A 205 -4.71 -11.08 23.61
CA ARG A 205 -5.53 -11.61 24.74
C ARG A 205 -5.14 -13.05 25.10
N ALA A 206 -4.96 -13.89 24.10
CA ALA A 206 -4.59 -15.29 24.29
C ALA A 206 -3.17 -15.46 24.86
N LEU A 207 -2.26 -14.52 24.58
CA LEU A 207 -0.87 -14.58 25.01
C LEU A 207 -0.62 -13.96 26.39
N LEU A 208 -1.54 -13.15 26.92
CA LEU A 208 -1.39 -12.49 28.23
C LEU A 208 -1.13 -13.42 29.42
N PRO A 209 -1.71 -14.64 29.52
CA PRO A 209 -1.42 -15.55 30.62
C PRO A 209 0.06 -15.93 30.71
N GLU A 210 0.73 -16.02 29.56
CA GLU A 210 2.15 -16.35 29.46
C GLU A 210 3.04 -15.10 29.52
N PHE A 211 2.58 -13.99 28.94
CA PHE A 211 3.30 -12.71 28.88
C PHE A 211 2.49 -11.59 29.54
N PRO A 212 2.44 -11.51 30.89
CA PRO A 212 1.60 -10.51 31.60
C PRO A 212 1.93 -9.05 31.27
N GLU A 213 3.17 -8.78 30.84
CA GLU A 213 3.65 -7.43 30.48
C GLU A 213 3.52 -7.13 28.97
N LEU A 214 2.95 -8.04 28.17
CA LEU A 214 2.75 -7.85 26.74
C LEU A 214 1.98 -6.56 26.44
N ARG A 215 2.43 -5.81 25.44
CA ARG A 215 1.74 -4.62 24.92
C ARG A 215 1.50 -4.77 23.43
N LEU A 216 0.28 -4.41 23.00
CA LEU A 216 -0.10 -4.25 21.61
C LEU A 216 -0.24 -2.75 21.32
N ARG A 217 0.55 -2.25 20.37
CA ARG A 217 0.50 -0.84 19.95
C ARG A 217 -0.13 -0.76 18.57
N ILE A 218 -1.25 -0.05 18.46
CA ILE A 218 -2.02 0.13 17.23
C ILE A 218 -1.78 1.55 16.75
N VAL A 219 -1.10 1.67 15.60
CA VAL A 219 -0.69 2.94 14.99
C VAL A 219 -1.50 3.21 13.74
N GLY A 220 -2.07 4.38 13.66
CA GLY A 220 -2.90 4.85 12.56
C GLY A 220 -4.28 5.26 13.05
N SER A 221 -5.11 5.67 12.11
CA SER A 221 -6.50 6.10 12.36
C SER A 221 -7.43 5.56 11.27
N GLY A 222 -8.71 5.63 11.50
CA GLY A 222 -9.73 5.21 10.54
C GLY A 222 -11.10 5.17 11.17
N TRP A 223 -12.12 5.05 10.33
CA TRP A 223 -13.52 5.05 10.77
C TRP A 223 -13.93 3.82 11.59
N TRP A 224 -13.06 2.79 11.65
CA TRP A 224 -13.26 1.58 12.43
C TRP A 224 -12.59 1.63 13.82
N GLU A 225 -11.99 2.75 14.20
CA GLU A 225 -11.24 2.87 15.47
C GLU A 225 -12.15 2.72 16.68
N ASP A 226 -13.34 3.35 16.68
CA ASP A 226 -14.27 3.28 17.80
C ASP A 226 -14.79 1.85 18.01
N ASP A 227 -15.05 1.12 16.92
CA ASP A 227 -15.43 -0.30 16.97
C ASP A 227 -14.31 -1.17 17.55
N LEU A 228 -13.06 -0.92 17.19
CA LEU A 228 -11.90 -1.62 17.75
C LEU A 228 -11.71 -1.34 19.25
N ARG A 229 -11.90 -0.10 19.67
CA ARG A 229 -11.85 0.26 21.11
C ARG A 229 -12.97 -0.42 21.89
N ALA A 230 -14.16 -0.49 21.31
CA ALA A 230 -15.31 -1.17 21.89
C ALA A 230 -15.16 -2.71 21.88
N TYR A 231 -14.34 -3.26 20.99
CA TYR A 231 -14.06 -4.70 20.91
C TYR A 231 -13.27 -5.24 22.12
N ALA A 232 -12.36 -4.44 22.69
CA ALA A 232 -11.50 -4.87 23.79
C ALA A 232 -11.35 -3.79 24.87
N PRO A 233 -12.45 -3.32 25.48
CA PRO A 233 -12.41 -2.21 26.43
C PRO A 233 -11.61 -2.55 27.70
N ASP A 234 -11.61 -3.80 28.11
CA ASP A 234 -10.83 -4.33 29.23
C ASP A 234 -9.31 -4.23 28.99
N LEU A 235 -8.84 -4.57 27.79
CA LEU A 235 -7.42 -4.49 27.42
C LEU A 235 -6.97 -3.03 27.27
N VAL A 236 -7.83 -2.19 26.73
CA VAL A 236 -7.58 -0.74 26.62
C VAL A 236 -7.48 -0.10 28.00
N ALA A 237 -8.44 -0.38 28.90
CA ALA A 237 -8.42 0.16 30.25
C ALA A 237 -7.20 -0.28 31.06
N ARG A 238 -6.67 -1.49 30.82
CA ARG A 238 -5.44 -2.01 31.43
C ARG A 238 -4.16 -1.50 30.78
N GLY A 239 -4.23 -0.75 29.68
CA GLY A 239 -3.08 -0.30 28.89
C GLY A 239 -2.32 -1.44 28.20
N VAL A 240 -2.95 -2.60 28.02
CA VAL A 240 -2.40 -3.72 27.24
C VAL A 240 -2.49 -3.41 25.74
N VAL A 241 -3.64 -2.88 25.30
CA VAL A 241 -3.86 -2.39 23.94
C VAL A 241 -3.79 -0.86 23.97
N VAL A 242 -2.85 -0.30 23.22
CA VAL A 242 -2.62 1.14 23.16
C VAL A 242 -2.86 1.62 21.71
N PHE A 243 -3.83 2.51 21.56
CA PHE A 243 -4.07 3.21 20.29
C PHE A 243 -3.24 4.49 20.25
N GLU A 244 -2.20 4.49 19.42
CA GLU A 244 -1.28 5.62 19.25
C GLU A 244 -1.87 6.73 18.36
N GLY A 245 -2.95 6.42 17.62
CA GLY A 245 -3.53 7.33 16.64
C GLY A 245 -2.61 7.58 15.45
N HIS A 246 -2.83 8.70 14.76
CA HIS A 246 -1.95 9.13 13.68
C HIS A 246 -0.69 9.79 14.27
N VAL A 247 0.47 9.20 14.03
CA VAL A 247 1.75 9.66 14.56
C VAL A 247 2.64 10.25 13.45
N SER A 248 3.67 11.02 13.84
CA SER A 248 4.70 11.48 12.90
C SER A 248 5.50 10.30 12.33
N GLU A 249 6.12 10.48 11.16
CA GLU A 249 7.00 9.47 10.56
C GLU A 249 8.10 9.04 11.51
N GLN A 250 8.73 9.99 12.22
CA GLN A 250 9.76 9.69 13.22
C GLN A 250 9.21 8.81 14.35
N ARG A 251 8.01 9.10 14.87
CA ARG A 251 7.40 8.29 15.93
C ARG A 251 7.00 6.90 15.43
N LYS A 252 6.53 6.81 14.20
CA LYS A 252 6.23 5.52 13.56
C LYS A 252 7.48 4.64 13.45
N GLN A 253 8.59 5.21 13.02
CA GLN A 253 9.88 4.49 12.95
C GLN A 253 10.35 4.04 14.33
N GLN A 254 10.24 4.89 15.36
CA GLN A 254 10.53 4.50 16.75
C GLN A 254 9.69 3.31 17.21
N ILE A 255 8.38 3.32 16.88
CA ILE A 255 7.49 2.23 17.26
C ILE A 255 7.90 0.92 16.59
N TYR A 256 8.28 0.93 15.32
CA TYR A 256 8.84 -0.26 14.68
C TYR A 256 10.10 -0.74 15.41
N GLU A 257 11.03 0.16 15.69
CA GLU A 257 12.29 -0.20 16.33
C GLU A 257 12.10 -0.71 17.76
N GLU A 258 11.19 -0.13 18.53
CA GLU A 258 10.81 -0.56 19.89
C GLU A 258 10.11 -1.92 19.92
N SER A 259 9.34 -2.26 18.88
CA SER A 259 8.49 -3.45 18.85
C SER A 259 9.29 -4.72 18.54
N TRP A 260 8.94 -5.82 19.22
CA TRP A 260 9.56 -7.13 18.99
C TRP A 260 9.10 -7.76 17.68
N VAL A 261 7.80 -7.62 17.37
CA VAL A 261 7.15 -8.21 16.19
C VAL A 261 6.11 -7.24 15.66
N MET A 262 5.92 -7.21 14.33
CA MET A 262 4.77 -6.56 13.70
C MET A 262 3.72 -7.59 13.35
N ALA A 263 2.48 -7.32 13.71
CA ALA A 263 1.30 -8.10 13.32
C ALA A 263 0.59 -7.42 12.15
N LEU A 264 0.38 -8.14 11.05
CA LEU A 264 -0.33 -7.67 9.86
C LEU A 264 -1.45 -8.64 9.47
N PRO A 265 -2.57 -8.66 10.21
CA PRO A 265 -3.66 -9.61 9.97
C PRO A 265 -4.58 -9.22 8.80
N SER A 266 -4.09 -8.44 7.85
CA SER A 266 -4.90 -7.91 6.74
C SER A 266 -5.50 -9.01 5.87
N LEU A 267 -6.79 -8.86 5.52
CA LEU A 267 -7.47 -9.69 4.53
C LEU A 267 -6.85 -9.53 3.13
N LYS A 268 -6.40 -8.31 2.81
CA LYS A 268 -5.84 -7.99 1.49
C LYS A 268 -4.78 -6.90 1.58
N GLU A 269 -3.65 -7.15 0.92
CA GLU A 269 -2.57 -6.19 0.70
C GLU A 269 -2.14 -6.21 -0.77
N GLY A 270 -1.95 -5.04 -1.35
CA GLY A 270 -1.33 -4.94 -2.67
C GLY A 270 0.16 -5.28 -2.63
N TRP A 271 0.84 -4.77 -1.59
CA TRP A 271 2.25 -5.00 -1.29
C TRP A 271 2.49 -5.13 0.22
N GLY A 272 1.95 -4.19 0.99
CA GLY A 272 2.22 -4.06 2.42
C GLY A 272 3.44 -3.18 2.70
N LEU A 273 3.38 -1.88 2.37
CA LEU A 273 4.48 -0.93 2.64
C LEU A 273 5.01 -1.02 4.07
N VAL A 274 4.11 -1.21 5.03
CA VAL A 274 4.44 -1.35 6.46
C VAL A 274 5.37 -2.54 6.75
N VAL A 275 5.36 -3.58 5.90
CA VAL A 275 6.27 -4.73 6.02
C VAL A 275 7.71 -4.30 5.77
N GLY A 276 7.96 -3.58 4.66
CA GLY A 276 9.28 -3.03 4.36
C GLY A 276 9.74 -2.03 5.41
N GLU A 277 8.84 -1.17 5.89
CA GLU A 277 9.13 -0.22 6.96
C GLU A 277 9.55 -0.94 8.25
N ALA A 278 8.79 -1.93 8.72
CA ALA A 278 9.15 -2.72 9.90
C ALA A 278 10.45 -3.51 9.70
N ALA A 279 10.64 -4.10 8.52
CA ALA A 279 11.83 -4.85 8.14
C ALA A 279 13.10 -3.99 8.21
N ALA A 280 13.05 -2.76 7.74
CA ALA A 280 14.15 -1.79 7.81
C ALA A 280 14.57 -1.49 9.27
N HIS A 281 13.64 -1.65 10.23
CA HIS A 281 13.88 -1.50 11.68
C HIS A 281 14.10 -2.85 12.40
N ARG A 282 14.45 -3.91 11.65
CA ARG A 282 14.68 -5.25 12.23
C ARG A 282 13.51 -5.76 13.05
N THR A 283 12.29 -5.50 12.58
CA THR A 283 11.05 -5.97 13.20
C THR A 283 10.37 -6.94 12.25
N PRO A 284 10.47 -8.25 12.50
CA PRO A 284 9.87 -9.26 11.64
C PRO A 284 8.35 -9.17 11.70
N THR A 285 7.70 -9.52 10.59
CA THR A 285 6.25 -9.46 10.43
C THR A 285 5.63 -10.85 10.42
N VAL A 286 4.50 -11.00 11.10
CA VAL A 286 3.57 -12.11 10.92
C VAL A 286 2.37 -11.62 10.13
N ALA A 287 2.04 -12.29 9.02
CA ALA A 287 0.95 -11.89 8.13
C ALA A 287 0.21 -13.11 7.56
N TYR A 288 -1.01 -12.89 7.04
CA TYR A 288 -1.71 -13.94 6.29
C TYR A 288 -1.13 -14.12 4.89
N ARG A 289 -0.92 -15.38 4.51
CA ARG A 289 -0.51 -15.77 3.16
C ARG A 289 -1.55 -15.35 2.12
N SER A 290 -2.82 -15.47 2.46
CA SER A 290 -3.96 -15.12 1.60
C SER A 290 -4.06 -13.62 1.27
N ALA A 291 -3.34 -12.74 1.99
CA ALA A 291 -3.40 -11.30 1.76
C ALA A 291 -2.83 -10.84 0.40
N GLY A 292 -2.15 -11.73 -0.33
CA GLY A 292 -1.67 -11.48 -1.70
C GLY A 292 -0.25 -10.92 -1.72
N GLY A 293 -0.06 -9.60 -1.81
CA GLY A 293 1.26 -8.98 -1.94
C GLY A 293 2.23 -9.26 -0.79
N THR A 294 1.73 -9.69 0.37
CA THR A 294 2.55 -10.13 1.50
C THR A 294 3.46 -11.32 1.16
N GLN A 295 3.09 -12.16 0.18
CA GLN A 295 3.92 -13.29 -0.27
C GLN A 295 5.20 -12.85 -1.01
N GLU A 296 5.29 -11.58 -1.40
CA GLU A 296 6.48 -11.03 -2.05
C GLU A 296 7.25 -10.11 -1.10
N SER A 297 6.54 -9.36 -0.26
CA SER A 297 7.17 -8.50 0.74
C SER A 297 7.71 -9.27 1.95
N ILE A 298 7.28 -10.54 2.16
CA ILE A 298 7.77 -11.44 3.20
C ILE A 298 8.26 -12.75 2.55
N VAL A 299 9.49 -13.12 2.83
CA VAL A 299 10.02 -14.46 2.55
C VAL A 299 9.77 -15.32 3.79
N ASP A 300 8.80 -16.24 3.68
CA ASP A 300 8.33 -17.07 4.80
C ASP A 300 9.47 -17.85 5.46
N GLY A 301 9.57 -17.78 6.78
CA GLY A 301 10.62 -18.40 7.57
C GLY A 301 12.00 -17.74 7.47
N VAL A 302 12.15 -16.67 6.66
CA VAL A 302 13.42 -15.95 6.44
C VAL A 302 13.34 -14.49 6.85
N SER A 303 12.32 -13.75 6.40
CA SER A 303 12.14 -12.33 6.70
C SER A 303 10.89 -12.03 7.53
N GLY A 304 10.11 -13.05 7.85
CA GLY A 304 8.88 -13.02 8.62
C GLY A 304 8.17 -14.36 8.52
N LEU A 305 6.93 -14.40 8.96
CA LEU A 305 6.11 -15.62 8.92
C LEU A 305 4.81 -15.35 8.16
N LEU A 306 4.47 -16.29 7.26
CA LEU A 306 3.19 -16.32 6.55
C LEU A 306 2.35 -17.48 7.06
N VAL A 307 1.16 -17.19 7.54
CA VAL A 307 0.23 -18.14 8.15
C VAL A 307 -1.11 -18.16 7.40
N ASP A 308 -1.89 -19.21 7.58
CA ASP A 308 -3.12 -19.40 6.83
C ASP A 308 -4.39 -19.21 7.68
N THR A 309 -4.28 -19.38 9.00
CA THR A 309 -5.41 -19.29 9.93
C THR A 309 -5.14 -18.32 11.09
N GLU A 310 -6.21 -17.86 11.73
CA GLU A 310 -6.14 -16.99 12.91
C GLU A 310 -5.43 -17.70 14.09
N HIS A 311 -5.67 -19.00 14.25
CA HIS A 311 -4.98 -19.80 15.26
C HIS A 311 -3.46 -19.84 15.01
N GLU A 312 -3.05 -20.09 13.77
CA GLU A 312 -1.63 -20.05 13.40
C GLU A 312 -1.03 -18.66 13.57
N PHE A 313 -1.82 -17.59 13.32
CA PHE A 313 -1.38 -16.23 13.52
C PHE A 313 -1.03 -15.94 14.98
N ALA A 314 -1.92 -16.31 15.91
CA ALA A 314 -1.66 -16.18 17.34
C ALA A 314 -0.48 -17.07 17.80
N THR A 315 -0.38 -18.29 17.29
CA THR A 315 0.72 -19.22 17.58
C THR A 315 2.05 -18.63 17.11
N ALA A 316 2.13 -18.16 15.87
CA ALA A 316 3.35 -17.60 15.29
C ALA A 316 3.83 -16.34 16.06
N LEU A 317 2.89 -15.47 16.48
CA LEU A 317 3.22 -14.34 17.35
C LEU A 317 3.79 -14.83 18.69
N GLY A 318 3.15 -15.82 19.33
CA GLY A 318 3.62 -16.40 20.59
C GLY A 318 5.00 -17.02 20.47
N ASP A 319 5.26 -17.75 19.40
CA ASP A 319 6.57 -18.38 19.15
C ASP A 319 7.68 -17.32 19.01
N LEU A 320 7.41 -16.22 18.31
CA LEU A 320 8.37 -15.14 18.18
C LEU A 320 8.56 -14.33 19.49
N LEU A 321 7.59 -14.35 20.41
CA LEU A 321 7.79 -13.77 21.73
C LEU A 321 8.60 -14.67 22.66
N ARG A 322 8.54 -16.02 22.49
CA ARG A 322 9.28 -16.99 23.32
C ARG A 322 10.73 -17.16 22.89
N ASP A 323 10.98 -17.12 21.59
CA ASP A 323 12.25 -17.49 20.97
C ASP A 323 12.99 -16.25 20.44
N ASP A 324 13.86 -15.69 21.26
CA ASP A 324 14.68 -14.54 20.94
C ASP A 324 15.64 -14.79 19.79
N GLU A 325 16.21 -16.00 19.70
CA GLU A 325 17.16 -16.38 18.65
C GLU A 325 16.45 -16.44 17.29
N ARG A 326 15.31 -17.13 17.23
CA ARG A 326 14.49 -17.19 16.02
C ARG A 326 14.03 -15.80 15.58
N ARG A 327 13.59 -14.97 16.53
CA ARG A 327 13.17 -13.59 16.24
C ARG A 327 14.32 -12.76 15.66
N GLU A 328 15.52 -12.88 16.23
CA GLU A 328 16.70 -12.15 15.74
C GLU A 328 17.14 -12.65 14.35
N VAL A 329 17.05 -13.95 14.05
CA VAL A 329 17.33 -14.51 12.72
C VAL A 329 16.37 -13.91 11.69
N LEU A 330 15.06 -13.90 11.98
CA LEU A 330 14.05 -13.30 11.10
C LEU A 330 14.24 -11.79 10.96
N ALA A 331 14.63 -11.09 12.03
CA ALA A 331 14.89 -9.65 12.02
C ALA A 331 16.05 -9.27 11.07
N LYS A 332 17.12 -10.06 11.09
CA LYS A 332 18.26 -9.91 10.14
C LYS A 332 17.84 -10.23 8.70
N GLY A 333 17.05 -11.28 8.52
CA GLY A 333 16.50 -11.65 7.23
C GLY A 333 15.57 -10.57 6.66
N ALA A 334 14.71 -9.99 7.50
CA ALA A 334 13.81 -8.90 7.15
C ALA A 334 14.58 -7.67 6.67
N LEU A 335 15.56 -7.21 7.44
CA LEU A 335 16.43 -6.10 7.07
C LEU A 335 17.13 -6.35 5.73
N LYS A 336 17.72 -7.53 5.56
CA LYS A 336 18.39 -7.90 4.30
C LYS A 336 17.42 -7.88 3.11
N HIS A 337 16.21 -8.41 3.31
CA HIS A 337 15.17 -8.45 2.26
C HIS A 337 14.71 -7.04 1.87
N SER A 338 14.58 -6.11 2.83
CA SER A 338 14.13 -4.74 2.58
C SER A 338 15.06 -3.95 1.66
N TYR A 339 16.36 -4.25 1.64
CA TYR A 339 17.34 -3.61 0.75
C TYR A 339 17.11 -3.91 -0.74
N GLY A 340 16.39 -4.97 -1.07
CA GLY A 340 16.02 -5.30 -2.44
C GLY A 340 14.93 -4.40 -3.04
N PHE A 341 14.30 -3.55 -2.21
CA PHE A 341 13.16 -2.72 -2.63
C PHE A 341 13.41 -1.25 -2.27
N THR A 342 13.98 -0.51 -3.21
CA THR A 342 14.24 0.92 -3.04
C THR A 342 13.26 1.75 -3.87
N TRP A 343 12.99 2.98 -3.43
CA TRP A 343 12.16 3.90 -4.21
C TRP A 343 12.81 4.27 -5.54
N GLU A 344 14.13 4.35 -5.58
CA GLU A 344 14.91 4.66 -6.79
C GLU A 344 14.67 3.61 -7.88
N HIS A 345 14.73 2.32 -7.53
CA HIS A 345 14.43 1.22 -8.47
C HIS A 345 12.98 1.28 -8.94
N SER A 346 12.03 1.51 -8.02
CA SER A 346 10.61 1.63 -8.38
C SER A 346 10.34 2.81 -9.32
N GLN A 347 10.98 3.95 -9.07
CA GLN A 347 10.85 5.16 -9.89
C GLN A 347 11.44 4.96 -11.28
N ALA A 348 12.60 4.33 -11.39
CA ALA A 348 13.25 4.02 -12.66
C ALA A 348 12.40 3.05 -13.50
N ALA A 349 11.93 1.96 -12.89
CA ALA A 349 11.06 0.99 -13.54
C ALA A 349 9.74 1.65 -14.01
N PHE A 350 9.13 2.48 -13.17
CA PHE A 350 7.91 3.18 -13.53
C PHE A 350 8.12 4.20 -14.66
N ALA A 351 9.21 4.98 -14.62
CA ALA A 351 9.58 5.92 -15.67
C ALA A 351 9.77 5.20 -17.02
N ARG A 352 10.41 4.02 -17.02
CA ARG A 352 10.54 3.18 -18.22
C ARG A 352 9.18 2.77 -18.76
N VAL A 353 8.26 2.27 -17.91
CA VAL A 353 6.91 1.89 -18.35
C VAL A 353 6.22 3.06 -19.03
N LEU A 354 6.32 4.28 -18.48
CA LEU A 354 5.73 5.48 -19.05
C LEU A 354 6.37 5.84 -20.40
N SER A 355 7.71 5.75 -20.49
CA SER A 355 8.46 6.02 -21.72
C SER A 355 8.05 5.08 -22.85
N GLU A 356 7.97 3.76 -22.56
CA GLU A 356 7.55 2.75 -23.53
C GLU A 356 6.10 2.98 -24.00
N ALA A 357 5.20 3.30 -23.05
CA ALA A 357 3.82 3.62 -23.37
C ALA A 357 3.70 4.87 -24.29
N VAL A 358 4.53 5.89 -24.08
CA VAL A 358 4.59 7.09 -24.95
C VAL A 358 5.05 6.72 -26.36
N GLN A 359 5.94 5.75 -26.49
CA GLN A 359 6.43 5.23 -27.77
C GLN A 359 5.47 4.22 -28.43
N GLY A 360 4.33 3.92 -27.78
CA GLY A 360 3.34 2.98 -28.27
C GLY A 360 3.71 1.52 -28.06
N ARG A 361 4.69 1.22 -27.21
CA ARG A 361 5.08 -0.15 -26.84
C ARG A 361 4.44 -0.55 -25.52
N LEU A 362 4.12 -1.84 -25.38
CA LEU A 362 3.65 -2.47 -24.15
C LEU A 362 4.75 -3.37 -23.62
N ILE A 363 4.97 -3.32 -22.32
CA ILE A 363 6.00 -4.12 -21.65
C ILE A 363 5.43 -4.93 -20.50
N ASP A 364 6.08 -6.03 -20.19
CA ASP A 364 5.77 -6.89 -19.06
C ASP A 364 6.79 -6.75 -17.92
N ASP A 365 6.77 -7.72 -17.00
CA ASP A 365 7.58 -7.72 -15.79
C ASP A 365 9.10 -7.82 -16.06
N GLN A 366 9.52 -8.65 -17.03
CA GLN A 366 10.94 -8.84 -17.34
C GLN A 366 11.56 -7.57 -17.89
N ASP A 367 10.86 -6.93 -18.83
CA ASP A 367 11.34 -5.68 -19.43
C ASP A 367 11.43 -4.53 -18.41
N ALA A 368 10.58 -4.51 -17.37
CA ALA A 368 10.62 -3.49 -16.33
C ALA A 368 11.76 -3.71 -15.32
N ALA A 369 12.08 -4.97 -15.00
CA ALA A 369 13.14 -5.34 -14.07
C ALA A 369 14.55 -5.08 -14.64
N ASP A 370 14.81 -5.43 -15.90
CA ASP A 370 16.10 -5.24 -16.56
C ASP A 370 16.57 -3.77 -16.62
N ALA A 371 15.63 -2.83 -16.46
CA ALA A 371 15.97 -1.40 -16.42
C ALA A 371 16.48 -0.93 -15.07
N ALA A 372 16.09 -1.59 -13.99
CA ALA A 372 16.54 -1.24 -12.64
C ALA A 372 18.02 -1.65 -12.44
N ASP A 373 18.44 -2.76 -13.06
CA ASP A 373 19.82 -3.26 -13.00
C ASP A 373 20.79 -2.46 -13.90
N ALA A 374 20.26 -1.67 -14.84
CA ALA A 374 21.08 -0.91 -15.80
C ALA A 374 21.52 0.48 -15.29
N ILE A 375 21.11 0.90 -14.09
CA ILE A 375 21.55 2.17 -13.48
C ILE A 375 22.87 1.91 -12.76
N PRO A 376 24.02 2.49 -13.22
CA PRO A 376 25.26 2.38 -12.47
C PRO A 376 25.07 3.04 -11.09
N ALA A 377 25.50 2.33 -10.06
CA ALA A 377 25.60 2.89 -8.72
C ALA A 377 26.50 4.11 -8.77
N GLY A 378 25.92 5.31 -8.69
CA GLY A 378 26.61 6.60 -8.65
C GLY A 378 27.09 6.92 -7.24
#